data_8227911f981c43026125ad7d9edef228
#
_entry.id   8227911f981c43026125ad7d9edef228
#
_cell.length_a   1.000
_cell.length_b   1.000
_cell.length_c   1.000
_cell.angle_alpha   90.00
_cell.angle_beta   90.00
_cell.angle_gamma   90.00
#
_symmetry.space_group_name_H-M   'P 1'
#
loop_
_entity.id
_entity.type
_entity.pdbx_description
1 polymer ?
#
loop_
_entity_poly.entity_id
_entity_poly.type
_entity_poly.pdbx_seq_one_letter_code
_entity_poly.pdbx_strand_id
1 'polypeptide(L)'
;MQPTLDQQTLSGKVWLMESGSWEVRVEVSGSQGIGRLVVPVPAAARRILPMQKALATLLFGLMLLLGFGIASIAAAAAREGGLRAGTIPSPQNRHLGRIAMAVAGTLVVTILALGNWWWNAQAASLKQTMLYSAPPLRVSFDGTDQLTLRMEEDFWHQSRKNQWSMTLIPDHGHLMHAFLIRVPAMDHFYHLHPEQANDGSFTLKLPTMPPGKYKIFADIVRGTGFPETMVSEIDLPNVTGSAFSGDDSGVDASENSGRTMSVAPLADGGRMVWEQDREDLKAGQVSWLRFIVEDAEQKPADDLEPYMGMAGHAEFVRSDFSVFAHIHPAGSVPMASLMVAQKDFGSPMDHSSMHPLAGKLSFPYGFPQPGDYRLFVQVKRHGEVETGVFDAHVGN
;
A
#
# COMPACT_ATOMS: atom_id res chain seq x y z
N MET A 1 -10.94 -17.11 13.27
CA MET A 1 -11.01 -15.69 13.62
C MET A 1 -10.98 -15.55 15.14
N GLN A 2 -10.36 -14.53 15.67
CA GLN A 2 -10.30 -14.25 17.11
C GLN A 2 -11.05 -12.94 17.37
N PRO A 3 -11.83 -12.83 18.47
CA PRO A 3 -12.43 -11.56 18.85
C PRO A 3 -11.32 -10.54 19.16
N THR A 4 -11.54 -9.30 18.75
CA THR A 4 -10.70 -8.17 19.13
C THR A 4 -11.12 -7.65 20.53
N LEU A 5 -10.45 -6.59 21.00
CA LEU A 5 -10.85 -5.88 22.24
C LEU A 5 -12.32 -5.39 22.17
N ASP A 6 -12.77 -5.00 20.98
CA ASP A 6 -14.17 -4.81 20.70
C ASP A 6 -14.82 -6.19 20.40
N GLN A 7 -15.66 -6.68 21.31
CA GLN A 7 -16.32 -7.99 21.19
C GLN A 7 -17.22 -8.13 19.94
N GLN A 8 -17.52 -7.05 19.26
CA GLN A 8 -18.30 -7.04 18.02
C GLN A 8 -17.42 -7.22 16.77
N THR A 9 -16.09 -7.11 16.90
CA THR A 9 -15.15 -7.21 15.79
C THR A 9 -14.35 -8.52 15.87
N LEU A 10 -14.29 -9.24 14.76
CA LEU A 10 -13.50 -10.46 14.61
C LEU A 10 -12.31 -10.19 13.69
N SER A 11 -11.12 -10.53 14.11
CA SER A 11 -9.91 -10.45 13.28
C SER A 11 -9.40 -11.83 12.89
N GLY A 12 -8.77 -11.92 11.73
CA GLY A 12 -8.11 -13.12 11.22
C GLY A 12 -6.93 -12.79 10.34
N LYS A 13 -5.90 -13.62 10.38
CA LYS A 13 -4.75 -13.52 9.48
C LYS A 13 -4.92 -14.50 8.33
N VAL A 14 -4.79 -14.01 7.11
CA VAL A 14 -4.82 -14.82 5.89
C VAL A 14 -3.42 -14.81 5.28
N TRP A 15 -2.98 -15.98 4.84
CA TRP A 15 -1.70 -16.13 4.13
C TRP A 15 -2.00 -16.35 2.64
N LEU A 16 -1.56 -15.43 1.80
CA LEU A 16 -1.72 -15.49 0.35
C LEU A 16 -0.38 -15.87 -0.29
N MET A 17 -0.38 -16.94 -1.10
CA MET A 17 0.84 -17.53 -1.68
C MET A 17 1.17 -16.96 -3.06
N GLU A 18 0.20 -16.32 -3.73
CA GLU A 18 0.34 -15.77 -5.07
C GLU A 18 -0.09 -14.32 -5.11
N SER A 19 0.49 -13.56 -6.02
CA SER A 19 0.07 -12.19 -6.30
C SER A 19 -1.20 -12.18 -7.15
N GLY A 20 -2.08 -11.20 -6.95
CA GLY A 20 -3.31 -11.06 -7.74
C GLY A 20 -4.47 -10.51 -6.93
N SER A 21 -5.65 -10.50 -7.55
CA SER A 21 -6.90 -10.19 -6.88
C SER A 21 -7.47 -11.46 -6.25
N TRP A 22 -7.54 -11.48 -4.95
CA TRP A 22 -8.12 -12.55 -4.16
C TRP A 22 -9.42 -12.10 -3.53
N GLU A 23 -10.26 -13.04 -3.18
CA GLU A 23 -11.45 -12.79 -2.37
C GLU A 23 -11.47 -13.68 -1.14
N VAL A 24 -11.76 -13.11 0.00
CA VAL A 24 -12.00 -13.85 1.24
C VAL A 24 -13.51 -13.96 1.44
N ARG A 25 -14.02 -15.19 1.39
CA ARG A 25 -15.43 -15.48 1.61
C ARG A 25 -15.65 -15.77 3.09
N VAL A 26 -16.51 -14.98 3.71
CA VAL A 26 -16.84 -15.11 5.13
C VAL A 26 -18.28 -15.56 5.26
N GLU A 27 -18.49 -16.66 5.95
CA GLU A 27 -19.82 -17.13 6.33
C GLU A 27 -19.99 -16.96 7.84
N VAL A 28 -21.05 -16.28 8.22
CA VAL A 28 -21.39 -16.01 9.63
C VAL A 28 -22.71 -16.69 9.94
N SER A 29 -22.69 -17.63 10.88
CA SER A 29 -23.89 -18.30 11.38
C SER A 29 -24.32 -17.69 12.72
N GLY A 30 -25.57 -17.29 12.84
CA GLY A 30 -26.13 -16.71 14.05
C GLY A 30 -27.60 -17.05 14.24
N SER A 31 -28.21 -16.54 15.31
CA SER A 31 -29.62 -16.73 15.60
C SER A 31 -30.58 -16.17 14.53
N GLN A 32 -30.10 -15.23 13.72
CA GLN A 32 -30.86 -14.63 12.62
C GLN A 32 -30.71 -15.38 11.30
N GLY A 33 -29.86 -16.45 11.25
CA GLY A 33 -29.57 -17.22 10.05
C GLY A 33 -28.12 -17.18 9.64
N ILE A 34 -27.85 -17.45 8.35
CA ILE A 34 -26.52 -17.46 7.77
C ILE A 34 -26.34 -16.20 6.92
N GLY A 35 -25.35 -15.37 7.28
CA GLY A 35 -24.89 -14.25 6.50
C GLY A 35 -23.63 -14.62 5.70
N ARG A 36 -23.52 -14.12 4.47
CA ARG A 36 -22.33 -14.29 3.63
C ARG A 36 -21.78 -12.94 3.21
N LEU A 37 -20.46 -12.81 3.30
CA LEU A 37 -19.72 -11.59 2.95
C LEU A 37 -18.51 -11.98 2.11
N VAL A 38 -18.20 -11.16 1.13
CA VAL A 38 -17.00 -11.26 0.31
C VAL A 38 -16.14 -10.02 0.56
N VAL A 39 -14.87 -10.25 0.82
CA VAL A 39 -13.87 -9.19 0.98
C VAL A 39 -12.81 -9.36 -0.08
N PRO A 40 -12.68 -8.45 -1.07
CA PRO A 40 -11.59 -8.48 -2.02
C PRO A 40 -10.27 -8.12 -1.30
N VAL A 41 -9.23 -8.90 -1.59
CA VAL A 41 -7.92 -8.74 -0.97
C VAL A 41 -6.85 -8.72 -2.07
N PRO A 42 -6.34 -7.55 -2.44
CA PRO A 42 -5.22 -7.48 -3.38
C PRO A 42 -3.95 -7.99 -2.72
N ALA A 43 -3.30 -8.95 -3.37
CA ALA A 43 -2.03 -9.51 -2.91
C ALA A 43 -0.91 -9.12 -3.86
N ALA A 44 0.12 -8.47 -3.34
CA ALA A 44 1.30 -8.11 -4.12
C ALA A 44 2.58 -8.23 -3.28
N ALA A 45 3.59 -8.90 -3.84
CA ALA A 45 4.89 -9.01 -3.20
C ALA A 45 5.64 -7.69 -3.36
N ARG A 46 5.73 -6.88 -2.33
CA ARG A 46 6.40 -5.57 -2.37
C ARG A 46 7.87 -5.63 -1.98
N ARG A 47 8.31 -6.65 -1.24
CA ARG A 47 9.69 -6.79 -0.77
C ARG A 47 10.06 -8.24 -0.54
N ILE A 48 11.34 -8.54 -0.65
CA ILE A 48 11.93 -9.81 -0.20
C ILE A 48 12.27 -9.66 1.29
N LEU A 49 11.82 -10.61 2.10
CA LEU A 49 12.18 -10.62 3.51
C LEU A 49 13.64 -11.04 3.66
N PRO A 50 14.45 -10.31 4.45
CA PRO A 50 15.81 -10.72 4.73
C PRO A 50 15.82 -11.99 5.59
N MET A 51 16.82 -12.85 5.37
CA MET A 51 17.03 -14.03 6.20
C MET A 51 17.32 -13.61 7.65
N GLN A 52 16.78 -14.34 8.60
CA GLN A 52 17.06 -14.13 10.02
C GLN A 52 18.58 -14.28 10.30
N LYS A 53 19.16 -13.32 11.00
CA LYS A 53 20.63 -13.30 11.27
C LYS A 53 21.13 -14.58 11.92
N ALA A 54 20.41 -15.14 12.90
CA ALA A 54 20.78 -16.39 13.57
C ALA A 54 20.85 -17.57 12.59
N LEU A 55 19.84 -17.69 11.71
CA LEU A 55 19.81 -18.74 10.68
C LEU A 55 20.95 -18.53 9.66
N ALA A 56 21.20 -17.31 9.23
CA ALA A 56 22.29 -16.99 8.31
C ALA A 56 23.66 -17.39 8.91
N THR A 57 23.91 -17.07 10.17
CA THR A 57 25.14 -17.45 10.88
C THR A 57 25.29 -18.97 10.99
N LEU A 58 24.21 -19.68 11.34
CA LEU A 58 24.22 -21.15 11.42
C LEU A 58 24.55 -21.78 10.06
N LEU A 59 23.88 -21.35 8.99
CA LEU A 59 24.11 -21.86 7.63
C LEU A 59 25.53 -21.55 7.14
N PHE A 60 26.04 -20.36 7.44
CA PHE A 60 27.42 -19.98 7.12
C PHE A 60 28.42 -20.88 7.85
N GLY A 61 28.22 -21.13 9.15
CA GLY A 61 29.08 -22.06 9.93
C GLY A 61 29.03 -23.48 9.38
N LEU A 62 27.85 -23.97 9.01
CA LEU A 62 27.68 -25.28 8.39
C LEU A 62 28.40 -25.35 7.01
N MET A 63 28.32 -24.33 6.21
CA MET A 63 29.01 -24.23 4.93
C MET A 63 30.55 -24.32 5.10
N LEU A 64 31.09 -23.60 6.08
CA LEU A 64 32.53 -23.68 6.39
C LEU A 64 32.92 -25.08 6.87
N LEU A 65 32.13 -25.71 7.76
CA LEU A 65 32.36 -27.06 8.23
C LEU A 65 32.38 -28.07 7.10
N LEU A 66 31.39 -28.02 6.19
CA LEU A 66 31.31 -28.92 5.05
C LEU A 66 32.46 -28.69 4.06
N GLY A 67 32.78 -27.45 3.75
CA GLY A 67 33.90 -27.09 2.86
C GLY A 67 35.25 -27.60 3.39
N PHE A 68 35.48 -27.38 4.68
CA PHE A 68 36.70 -27.90 5.36
C PHE A 68 36.69 -29.45 5.39
N GLY A 69 35.53 -30.05 5.63
CA GLY A 69 35.37 -31.51 5.61
C GLY A 69 35.72 -32.11 4.26
N ILE A 70 35.22 -31.53 3.16
CA ILE A 70 35.53 -31.99 1.80
C ILE A 70 37.03 -31.88 1.51
N ALA A 71 37.64 -30.73 1.82
CA ALA A 71 39.06 -30.54 1.63
C ALA A 71 39.92 -31.51 2.47
N SER A 72 39.51 -31.79 3.72
CA SER A 72 40.16 -32.72 4.61
C SER A 72 40.08 -34.18 4.14
N ILE A 73 38.90 -34.60 3.65
CA ILE A 73 38.68 -35.93 3.05
C ILE A 73 39.56 -36.12 1.80
N ALA A 74 39.58 -35.12 0.92
CA ALA A 74 40.42 -35.14 -0.28
C ALA A 74 41.91 -35.28 0.09
N ALA A 75 42.36 -34.52 1.10
CA ALA A 75 43.73 -34.58 1.58
C ALA A 75 44.08 -35.97 2.18
N ALA A 76 43.16 -36.54 3.00
CA ALA A 76 43.35 -37.87 3.57
C ALA A 76 43.37 -38.95 2.50
N ALA A 77 42.47 -38.92 1.55
CA ALA A 77 42.42 -39.85 0.41
C ALA A 77 43.72 -39.83 -0.40
N ALA A 78 44.22 -38.65 -0.73
CA ALA A 78 45.48 -38.49 -1.48
C ALA A 78 46.71 -38.93 -0.67
N ARG A 79 46.69 -38.75 0.63
CA ARG A 79 47.79 -39.11 1.52
C ARG A 79 47.84 -40.62 1.84
N GLU A 80 46.65 -41.25 1.99
CA GLU A 80 46.54 -42.60 2.58
C GLU A 80 45.88 -43.65 1.70
N GLY A 81 45.21 -43.25 0.61
CA GLY A 81 44.35 -44.12 -0.22
C GLY A 81 45.10 -45.32 -0.85
N GLY A 82 46.42 -45.30 -1.01
CA GLY A 82 47.22 -46.39 -1.55
C GLY A 82 48.04 -47.14 -0.51
N LEU A 83 47.90 -46.83 0.79
CA LEU A 83 48.71 -47.38 1.86
C LEU A 83 48.05 -48.60 2.46
N ARG A 84 48.88 -49.63 2.87
CA ARG A 84 48.37 -50.75 3.69
C ARG A 84 48.07 -50.25 5.12
N ALA A 85 47.11 -50.87 5.77
CA ALA A 85 46.75 -50.55 7.13
C ALA A 85 48.01 -50.62 8.09
N GLY A 86 48.17 -49.57 8.90
CA GLY A 86 49.30 -49.42 9.82
C GLY A 86 50.60 -48.83 9.24
N THR A 87 50.65 -48.51 7.97
CA THR A 87 51.83 -47.84 7.34
C THR A 87 51.81 -46.33 7.54
N ILE A 88 52.98 -45.73 7.86
CA ILE A 88 53.12 -44.28 8.02
C ILE A 88 53.29 -43.62 6.63
N PRO A 89 52.52 -42.58 6.28
CA PRO A 89 52.66 -41.89 5.02
C PRO A 89 54.05 -41.30 4.80
N SER A 90 54.61 -41.52 3.60
CA SER A 90 55.92 -40.98 3.19
C SER A 90 55.83 -39.42 3.08
N PRO A 91 57.01 -38.71 3.06
CA PRO A 91 57.03 -37.28 2.86
C PRO A 91 56.34 -36.86 1.55
N GLN A 92 56.46 -37.68 0.47
CA GLN A 92 55.80 -37.46 -0.81
C GLN A 92 54.27 -37.55 -0.66
N ASN A 93 53.76 -38.57 0.03
CA ASN A 93 52.32 -38.72 0.26
C ASN A 93 51.76 -37.58 1.09
N ARG A 94 52.53 -37.09 2.07
CA ARG A 94 52.11 -35.90 2.86
C ARG A 94 52.07 -34.64 2.01
N HIS A 95 53.01 -34.48 1.04
CA HIS A 95 53.03 -33.38 0.10
C HIS A 95 51.82 -33.47 -0.85
N LEU A 96 51.52 -34.64 -1.40
CA LEU A 96 50.31 -34.87 -2.23
C LEU A 96 49.03 -34.57 -1.46
N GLY A 97 48.92 -34.95 -0.19
CA GLY A 97 47.77 -34.58 0.63
C GLY A 97 47.58 -33.06 0.80
N ARG A 98 48.66 -32.30 0.94
CA ARG A 98 48.61 -30.82 1.02
C ARG A 98 48.15 -30.21 -0.30
N ILE A 99 48.67 -30.74 -1.44
CA ILE A 99 48.25 -30.30 -2.77
C ILE A 99 46.77 -30.60 -2.98
N ALA A 100 46.32 -31.83 -2.62
CA ALA A 100 44.91 -32.20 -2.75
C ALA A 100 44.01 -31.33 -1.87
N MET A 101 44.42 -30.99 -0.66
CA MET A 101 43.70 -30.05 0.21
C MET A 101 43.58 -28.67 -0.43
N ALA A 102 44.68 -28.13 -0.97
CA ALA A 102 44.73 -26.83 -1.63
C ALA A 102 43.81 -26.82 -2.89
N VAL A 103 43.91 -27.86 -3.72
CA VAL A 103 43.07 -27.98 -4.94
C VAL A 103 41.58 -28.10 -4.57
N ALA A 104 41.24 -28.99 -3.61
CA ALA A 104 39.86 -29.16 -3.17
C ALA A 104 39.33 -27.86 -2.53
N GLY A 105 40.13 -27.21 -1.69
CA GLY A 105 39.75 -25.93 -1.09
C GLY A 105 39.55 -24.83 -2.15
N THR A 106 40.42 -24.70 -3.12
CA THR A 106 40.25 -23.77 -4.25
C THR A 106 38.99 -24.08 -5.05
N LEU A 107 38.72 -25.36 -5.33
CA LEU A 107 37.51 -25.79 -6.05
C LEU A 107 36.26 -25.42 -5.28
N VAL A 108 36.21 -25.69 -3.96
CA VAL A 108 35.07 -25.30 -3.10
C VAL A 108 34.86 -23.80 -3.13
N VAL A 109 35.91 -22.99 -2.96
CA VAL A 109 35.80 -21.51 -3.00
C VAL A 109 35.30 -21.04 -4.36
N THR A 110 35.81 -21.63 -5.44
CA THR A 110 35.38 -21.29 -6.82
C THR A 110 33.92 -21.61 -7.05
N ILE A 111 33.44 -22.79 -6.60
CA ILE A 111 32.04 -23.19 -6.71
C ILE A 111 31.16 -22.24 -5.89
N LEU A 112 31.57 -21.87 -4.69
CA LEU A 112 30.82 -20.93 -3.85
C LEU A 112 30.78 -19.52 -4.47
N ALA A 113 31.88 -19.05 -5.07
CA ALA A 113 31.91 -17.76 -5.76
C ALA A 113 31.01 -17.74 -6.99
N LEU A 114 31.06 -18.79 -7.83
CA LEU A 114 30.19 -18.93 -9.00
C LEU A 114 28.72 -19.07 -8.59
N GLY A 115 28.46 -19.85 -7.54
CA GLY A 115 27.11 -19.98 -6.98
C GLY A 115 26.54 -18.66 -6.45
N ASN A 116 27.37 -17.87 -5.76
CA ASN A 116 26.98 -16.54 -5.30
C ASN A 116 26.72 -15.56 -6.46
N TRP A 117 27.59 -15.59 -7.49
CA TRP A 117 27.38 -14.78 -8.68
C TRP A 117 26.06 -15.15 -9.40
N TRP A 118 25.84 -16.44 -9.64
CA TRP A 118 24.61 -16.95 -10.25
C TRP A 118 23.39 -16.58 -9.43
N TRP A 119 23.44 -16.78 -8.10
CA TRP A 119 22.35 -16.42 -7.19
C TRP A 119 22.02 -14.92 -7.26
N ASN A 120 23.02 -14.06 -7.26
CA ASN A 120 22.80 -12.62 -7.35
C ASN A 120 22.14 -12.23 -8.68
N ALA A 121 22.55 -12.85 -9.78
CA ALA A 121 21.93 -12.62 -11.08
C ALA A 121 20.45 -13.08 -11.09
N GLN A 122 20.16 -14.27 -10.56
CA GLN A 122 18.80 -14.78 -10.44
C GLN A 122 17.95 -13.94 -9.49
N ALA A 123 18.50 -13.55 -8.34
CA ALA A 123 17.81 -12.70 -7.38
C ALA A 123 17.49 -11.32 -7.95
N ALA A 124 18.36 -10.74 -8.77
CA ALA A 124 18.12 -9.49 -9.47
C ALA A 124 16.96 -9.64 -10.48
N SER A 125 16.99 -10.69 -11.29
CA SER A 125 15.89 -11.00 -12.23
C SER A 125 14.56 -11.21 -11.49
N LEU A 126 14.56 -11.97 -10.38
CA LEU A 126 13.37 -12.23 -9.58
C LEU A 126 12.79 -10.94 -8.98
N LYS A 127 13.65 -10.03 -8.50
CA LYS A 127 13.22 -8.72 -8.02
C LYS A 127 12.50 -7.91 -9.08
N GLN A 128 13.02 -7.92 -10.31
CA GLN A 128 12.42 -7.18 -11.43
C GLN A 128 11.10 -7.79 -11.89
N THR A 129 10.94 -9.11 -11.82
CA THR A 129 9.78 -9.80 -12.38
C THR A 129 8.69 -10.15 -11.36
N MET A 130 9.05 -10.35 -10.09
CA MET A 130 8.12 -10.84 -9.05
C MET A 130 7.69 -9.78 -8.05
N LEU A 131 8.50 -8.73 -7.83
CA LEU A 131 8.09 -7.65 -6.95
C LEU A 131 7.13 -6.71 -7.68
N TYR A 132 6.05 -6.39 -6.98
CA TYR A 132 5.10 -5.40 -7.45
C TYR A 132 5.73 -4.00 -7.42
N SER A 133 5.56 -3.30 -8.52
CA SER A 133 5.82 -1.88 -8.66
C SER A 133 4.64 -1.26 -9.38
N ALA A 134 4.06 -0.19 -8.85
CA ALA A 134 3.04 0.55 -9.56
C ALA A 134 3.61 1.10 -10.89
N PRO A 135 2.79 1.23 -11.95
CA PRO A 135 3.21 1.84 -13.19
C PRO A 135 3.76 3.25 -12.95
N PRO A 136 4.82 3.65 -13.65
CA PRO A 136 5.25 5.04 -13.60
C PRO A 136 4.15 5.97 -14.11
N LEU A 137 3.94 7.09 -13.41
CA LEU A 137 2.98 8.12 -13.78
C LEU A 137 3.74 9.35 -14.26
N ARG A 138 3.63 9.64 -15.56
CA ARG A 138 4.13 10.91 -16.11
C ARG A 138 3.09 11.98 -15.93
N VAL A 139 3.53 13.12 -15.44
CA VAL A 139 2.69 14.28 -15.19
C VAL A 139 3.25 15.45 -15.97
N SER A 140 2.37 16.18 -16.64
CA SER A 140 2.73 17.42 -17.35
C SER A 140 1.66 18.49 -17.14
N PHE A 141 2.10 19.73 -17.04
CA PHE A 141 1.28 20.92 -16.87
C PHE A 141 1.42 21.82 -18.09
N ASP A 142 0.34 22.33 -18.62
CA ASP A 142 0.34 23.13 -19.84
C ASP A 142 0.79 24.60 -19.65
N GLY A 143 0.98 25.01 -18.41
CA GLY A 143 1.36 26.38 -18.04
C GLY A 143 0.18 27.30 -17.74
N THR A 144 -1.05 26.81 -17.86
CA THR A 144 -2.29 27.56 -17.55
C THR A 144 -3.06 26.91 -16.40
N ASP A 145 -3.90 25.94 -16.67
CA ASP A 145 -4.71 25.24 -15.67
C ASP A 145 -4.89 23.75 -15.96
N GLN A 146 -4.34 23.22 -17.06
CA GLN A 146 -4.53 21.81 -17.40
C GLN A 146 -3.38 20.93 -16.98
N LEU A 147 -3.69 19.91 -16.20
CA LEU A 147 -2.79 18.83 -15.82
C LEU A 147 -3.09 17.58 -16.67
N THR A 148 -2.05 16.94 -17.20
CA THR A 148 -2.15 15.68 -17.92
C THR A 148 -1.37 14.61 -17.20
N LEU A 149 -2.02 13.48 -16.96
CA LEU A 149 -1.48 12.31 -16.29
C LEU A 149 -1.43 11.15 -17.28
N ARG A 150 -0.27 10.54 -17.49
CA ARG A 150 -0.09 9.42 -18.42
C ARG A 150 0.56 8.25 -17.71
N MET A 151 -0.12 7.11 -17.69
CA MET A 151 0.43 5.86 -17.21
C MET A 151 1.39 5.28 -18.24
N GLU A 152 2.58 4.87 -17.82
CA GLU A 152 3.53 4.16 -18.69
C GLU A 152 3.21 2.66 -18.71
N GLU A 153 2.30 2.26 -19.57
CA GLU A 153 1.79 0.89 -19.65
C GLU A 153 2.82 -0.12 -20.20
N ASP A 154 3.77 0.33 -21.02
CA ASP A 154 4.79 -0.53 -21.63
C ASP A 154 5.66 -1.27 -20.60
N PHE A 155 5.80 -0.70 -19.41
CA PHE A 155 6.52 -1.33 -18.30
C PHE A 155 5.85 -2.63 -17.83
N TRP A 156 4.53 -2.72 -17.89
CA TRP A 156 3.75 -3.87 -17.44
C TRP A 156 3.67 -4.99 -18.47
N HIS A 157 3.66 -4.66 -19.75
CA HIS A 157 3.51 -5.63 -20.84
C HIS A 157 4.62 -6.67 -20.87
N GLN A 158 5.82 -6.35 -20.38
CA GLN A 158 6.95 -7.27 -20.41
C GLN A 158 6.94 -8.30 -19.28
N SER A 159 6.36 -7.99 -18.12
CA SER A 159 6.51 -8.82 -16.93
C SER A 159 5.31 -9.69 -16.56
N ARG A 160 4.07 -9.32 -16.90
CA ARG A 160 2.87 -9.97 -16.33
C ARG A 160 1.64 -9.99 -17.23
N LYS A 161 1.78 -10.30 -18.50
CA LYS A 161 0.70 -10.30 -19.52
C LYS A 161 -0.62 -10.98 -19.14
N ASN A 162 -0.64 -11.89 -18.18
CA ASN A 162 -1.79 -12.74 -17.88
C ASN A 162 -2.45 -12.54 -16.51
N GLN A 163 -1.90 -11.70 -15.63
CA GLN A 163 -2.42 -11.54 -14.26
C GLN A 163 -3.22 -10.25 -14.02
N TRP A 164 -3.04 -9.23 -14.86
CA TRP A 164 -3.60 -7.91 -14.65
C TRP A 164 -4.35 -7.46 -15.89
N SER A 165 -5.62 -7.10 -15.73
CA SER A 165 -6.38 -6.48 -16.80
C SER A 165 -5.85 -5.08 -17.08
N MET A 166 -5.67 -4.72 -18.36
CA MET A 166 -5.36 -3.36 -18.79
C MET A 166 -6.58 -2.44 -18.69
N THR A 167 -7.78 -3.05 -18.69
CA THR A 167 -9.05 -2.31 -18.58
C THR A 167 -9.17 -1.72 -17.18
N LEU A 168 -9.56 -0.47 -17.09
CA LEU A 168 -9.94 0.20 -15.85
C LEU A 168 -11.45 0.06 -15.66
N ILE A 169 -11.86 -0.01 -14.39
CA ILE A 169 -13.27 0.05 -14.00
C ILE A 169 -13.48 1.27 -13.11
N PRO A 170 -14.60 1.98 -13.26
CA PRO A 170 -14.85 3.17 -12.46
C PRO A 170 -15.08 2.80 -11.00
N ASP A 171 -14.40 3.49 -10.11
CA ASP A 171 -14.67 3.51 -8.68
C ASP A 171 -15.44 4.79 -8.36
N HIS A 172 -16.60 4.67 -7.74
CA HIS A 172 -17.49 5.81 -7.49
C HIS A 172 -17.84 6.67 -8.72
N GLY A 173 -17.84 6.05 -9.92
CA GLY A 173 -18.12 6.75 -11.18
C GLY A 173 -16.90 7.32 -11.88
N HIS A 174 -15.71 7.32 -11.27
CA HIS A 174 -14.46 7.85 -11.79
C HIS A 174 -13.45 6.76 -12.09
N LEU A 175 -12.74 6.85 -13.22
CA LEU A 175 -11.70 5.90 -13.60
C LEU A 175 -10.38 6.14 -12.85
N MET A 176 -10.20 7.36 -12.35
CA MET A 176 -9.02 7.75 -11.58
C MET A 176 -9.40 8.78 -10.52
N HIS A 177 -8.90 8.58 -9.30
CA HIS A 177 -8.89 9.57 -8.23
C HIS A 177 -7.49 10.13 -8.11
N ALA A 178 -7.32 11.44 -8.24
CA ALA A 178 -6.03 12.11 -8.15
C ALA A 178 -5.97 12.99 -6.90
N PHE A 179 -5.04 12.64 -6.01
CA PHE A 179 -4.80 13.39 -4.78
C PHE A 179 -3.50 14.18 -4.91
N LEU A 180 -3.60 15.50 -4.84
CA LEU A 180 -2.46 16.40 -4.93
C LEU A 180 -2.19 16.99 -3.55
N ILE A 181 -1.00 16.75 -3.00
CA ILE A 181 -0.62 17.18 -1.66
C ILE A 181 0.65 18.01 -1.72
N ARG A 182 0.60 19.25 -1.22
CA ARG A 182 1.78 20.12 -1.22
C ARG A 182 2.84 19.60 -0.27
N VAL A 183 4.07 19.46 -0.78
CA VAL A 183 5.20 18.97 0.01
C VAL A 183 6.15 20.07 0.39
N PRO A 184 6.80 20.01 1.56
CA PRO A 184 6.70 18.95 2.58
C PRO A 184 5.57 19.17 3.61
N ALA A 185 4.91 20.35 3.58
CA ALA A 185 4.06 20.82 4.68
C ALA A 185 2.71 20.08 4.80
N MET A 186 2.23 19.44 3.71
CA MET A 186 0.90 18.84 3.62
C MET A 186 -0.24 19.80 4.02
N ASP A 187 -0.04 21.09 3.77
CA ASP A 187 -0.94 22.18 4.14
C ASP A 187 -1.98 22.50 3.05
N HIS A 188 -1.80 21.94 1.86
CA HIS A 188 -2.78 22.00 0.78
C HIS A 188 -3.00 20.59 0.27
N PHE A 189 -4.25 20.21 0.20
CA PHE A 189 -4.72 18.92 -0.28
C PHE A 189 -5.84 19.13 -1.28
N TYR A 190 -5.82 18.35 -2.37
CA TYR A 190 -6.84 18.34 -3.41
C TYR A 190 -7.19 16.90 -3.77
N HIS A 191 -8.48 16.60 -3.87
CA HIS A 191 -9.04 15.36 -4.37
C HIS A 191 -9.80 15.68 -5.65
N LEU A 192 -9.26 15.25 -6.78
CA LEU A 192 -9.71 15.62 -8.11
C LEU A 192 -9.95 14.36 -8.96
N HIS A 193 -10.83 14.47 -9.96
CA HIS A 193 -11.25 13.36 -10.78
C HIS A 193 -10.90 13.59 -12.25
N PRO A 194 -9.69 13.16 -12.70
CA PRO A 194 -9.28 13.31 -14.09
C PRO A 194 -10.16 12.51 -15.06
N GLU A 195 -10.47 13.09 -16.22
CA GLU A 195 -11.20 12.42 -17.30
C GLU A 195 -10.23 11.74 -18.27
N GLN A 196 -10.58 10.53 -18.73
CA GLN A 196 -9.77 9.81 -19.69
C GLN A 196 -9.98 10.38 -21.11
N ALA A 197 -8.88 10.79 -21.73
CA ALA A 197 -8.86 11.22 -23.13
C ALA A 197 -8.77 10.05 -24.10
N ASN A 198 -9.05 10.29 -25.39
CA ASN A 198 -9.04 9.26 -26.42
C ASN A 198 -7.68 8.56 -26.63
N ASP A 199 -6.59 9.22 -26.25
CA ASP A 199 -5.22 8.68 -26.34
C ASP A 199 -4.82 7.86 -25.10
N GLY A 200 -5.76 7.63 -24.16
CA GLY A 200 -5.55 6.90 -22.92
C GLY A 200 -4.89 7.70 -21.80
N SER A 201 -4.52 8.97 -22.03
CA SER A 201 -4.10 9.87 -20.96
C SER A 201 -5.31 10.34 -20.15
N PHE A 202 -5.02 10.85 -18.96
CA PHE A 202 -6.02 11.47 -18.09
C PHE A 202 -5.75 12.97 -18.01
N THR A 203 -6.79 13.77 -18.14
CA THR A 203 -6.69 15.23 -18.09
C THR A 203 -7.64 15.80 -17.04
N LEU A 204 -7.20 16.84 -16.37
CA LEU A 204 -8.06 17.60 -15.46
C LEU A 204 -7.69 19.08 -15.52
N LYS A 205 -8.68 19.93 -15.22
CA LYS A 205 -8.46 21.34 -14.95
C LYS A 205 -8.20 21.55 -13.48
N LEU A 206 -7.07 22.17 -13.18
CA LEU A 206 -6.71 22.46 -11.80
C LEU A 206 -7.57 23.61 -11.25
N PRO A 207 -7.97 23.57 -9.97
CA PRO A 207 -8.53 24.71 -9.29
C PRO A 207 -7.46 25.79 -9.06
N THR A 208 -7.83 26.87 -8.41
CA THR A 208 -6.83 27.83 -7.94
C THR A 208 -5.94 27.18 -6.89
N MET A 209 -4.62 27.19 -7.16
CA MET A 209 -3.63 26.51 -6.33
C MET A 209 -2.41 27.40 -6.09
N PRO A 210 -1.89 27.48 -4.87
CA PRO A 210 -0.66 28.22 -4.59
C PRO A 210 0.55 27.53 -5.24
N PRO A 211 1.62 28.27 -5.53
CA PRO A 211 2.83 27.69 -6.08
C PRO A 211 3.49 26.75 -5.10
N GLY A 212 4.14 25.72 -5.63
CA GLY A 212 4.90 24.77 -4.84
C GLY A 212 5.03 23.41 -5.49
N LYS A 213 5.73 22.54 -4.79
CA LYS A 213 5.88 21.16 -5.18
C LYS A 213 4.71 20.33 -4.63
N TYR A 214 4.08 19.59 -5.50
CA TYR A 214 2.96 18.69 -5.16
C TYR A 214 3.33 17.25 -5.40
N LYS A 215 3.03 16.40 -4.43
CA LYS A 215 3.03 14.97 -4.58
C LYS A 215 1.66 14.53 -5.05
N ILE A 216 1.64 13.67 -6.05
CA ILE A 216 0.42 13.18 -6.68
C ILE A 216 0.30 11.69 -6.39
N PHE A 217 -0.83 11.30 -5.82
CA PHE A 217 -1.26 9.91 -5.72
C PHE A 217 -2.45 9.73 -6.66
N ALA A 218 -2.34 8.77 -7.56
CA ALA A 218 -3.39 8.49 -8.53
C ALA A 218 -3.89 7.07 -8.33
N ASP A 219 -5.10 6.93 -7.81
CA ASP A 219 -5.76 5.66 -7.55
C ASP A 219 -6.60 5.24 -8.75
N ILE A 220 -6.44 3.99 -9.16
CA ILE A 220 -7.22 3.33 -10.20
C ILE A 220 -7.62 1.93 -9.74
N VAL A 221 -8.65 1.37 -10.36
CA VAL A 221 -9.03 -0.03 -10.16
C VAL A 221 -9.00 -0.76 -11.51
N ARG A 222 -8.25 -1.85 -11.57
CA ARG A 222 -8.16 -2.71 -12.76
C ARG A 222 -9.43 -3.55 -12.93
N GLY A 223 -9.70 -4.00 -14.13
CA GLY A 223 -10.87 -4.85 -14.45
C GLY A 223 -10.96 -6.16 -13.64
N THR A 224 -9.85 -6.59 -13.04
CA THR A 224 -9.81 -7.72 -12.08
C THR A 224 -10.21 -7.32 -10.66
N GLY A 225 -10.53 -6.06 -10.40
CA GLY A 225 -10.73 -5.52 -9.05
C GLY A 225 -9.45 -5.24 -8.28
N PHE A 226 -8.28 -5.25 -8.94
CA PHE A 226 -7.02 -4.91 -8.28
C PHE A 226 -6.83 -3.40 -8.22
N PRO A 227 -6.74 -2.81 -7.02
CA PRO A 227 -6.48 -1.38 -6.86
C PRO A 227 -4.98 -1.09 -7.01
N GLU A 228 -4.67 0.03 -7.64
CA GLU A 228 -3.31 0.54 -7.80
C GLU A 228 -3.25 2.01 -7.46
N THR A 229 -2.23 2.40 -6.70
CA THR A 229 -1.87 3.79 -6.45
C THR A 229 -0.56 4.11 -7.15
N MET A 230 -0.59 4.95 -8.16
CA MET A 230 0.60 5.49 -8.82
C MET A 230 1.03 6.77 -8.14
N VAL A 231 2.34 7.02 -8.10
CA VAL A 231 2.90 8.19 -7.43
C VAL A 231 3.77 8.99 -8.38
N SER A 232 3.58 10.31 -8.37
CA SER A 232 4.42 11.25 -9.11
C SER A 232 4.60 12.54 -8.32
N GLU A 233 5.40 13.47 -8.86
CA GLU A 233 5.59 14.81 -8.29
C GLU A 233 5.61 15.84 -9.41
N ILE A 234 5.14 17.05 -9.11
CA ILE A 234 5.20 18.18 -10.03
C ILE A 234 5.44 19.48 -9.25
N ASP A 235 6.24 20.37 -9.84
CA ASP A 235 6.34 21.75 -9.38
C ASP A 235 5.33 22.60 -10.17
N LEU A 236 4.38 23.22 -9.48
CA LEU A 236 3.38 24.10 -10.07
C LEU A 236 3.68 25.56 -9.75
N PRO A 237 3.50 26.47 -10.70
CA PRO A 237 3.45 27.89 -10.43
C PRO A 237 2.17 28.24 -9.66
N ASN A 238 1.92 29.52 -9.43
CA ASN A 238 0.58 29.94 -9.01
C ASN A 238 -0.42 29.64 -10.15
N VAL A 239 -1.38 28.77 -9.86
CA VAL A 239 -2.45 28.41 -10.81
C VAL A 239 -3.69 29.22 -10.46
N THR A 240 -4.24 29.89 -11.47
CA THR A 240 -5.56 30.54 -11.39
C THR A 240 -6.54 29.67 -12.15
N GLY A 241 -7.25 28.84 -11.45
CA GLY A 241 -8.19 27.88 -12.02
C GLY A 241 -9.64 28.16 -11.66
N SER A 242 -10.52 27.24 -12.02
CA SER A 242 -11.95 27.31 -11.75
C SER A 242 -12.28 26.87 -10.31
N ALA A 243 -13.47 27.20 -9.84
CA ALA A 243 -14.02 26.61 -8.61
C ALA A 243 -14.17 25.08 -8.77
N PHE A 244 -14.20 24.38 -7.66
CA PHE A 244 -14.51 22.95 -7.66
C PHE A 244 -15.88 22.66 -8.23
N SER A 245 -16.03 21.51 -8.85
CA SER A 245 -17.30 21.06 -9.42
C SER A 245 -17.49 19.56 -9.19
N GLY A 246 -18.74 19.13 -9.05
CA GLY A 246 -19.07 17.72 -8.89
C GLY A 246 -18.58 17.17 -7.55
N ASP A 247 -17.65 16.23 -7.60
CA ASP A 247 -17.06 15.58 -6.45
C ASP A 247 -15.61 16.04 -6.16
N ASP A 248 -15.11 17.00 -6.96
CA ASP A 248 -13.80 17.60 -6.74
C ASP A 248 -13.78 18.46 -5.48
N SER A 249 -12.67 18.43 -4.78
CA SER A 249 -12.52 19.16 -3.52
C SER A 249 -11.08 19.53 -3.22
N GLY A 250 -10.91 20.41 -2.24
CA GLY A 250 -9.60 20.77 -1.73
C GLY A 250 -9.70 21.56 -0.45
N VAL A 251 -8.60 21.60 0.31
CA VAL A 251 -8.51 22.34 1.55
C VAL A 251 -7.15 23.02 1.68
N ASP A 252 -7.18 24.25 2.20
CA ASP A 252 -6.01 24.96 2.74
C ASP A 252 -5.97 24.76 4.25
N ALA A 253 -5.03 23.96 4.70
CA ALA A 253 -4.79 23.67 6.11
C ALA A 253 -3.56 24.38 6.68
N SER A 254 -3.13 25.46 6.04
CA SER A 254 -1.90 26.21 6.43
C SER A 254 -1.96 26.75 7.86
N GLU A 255 -3.14 27.16 8.32
CA GLU A 255 -3.35 27.65 9.70
C GLU A 255 -3.33 26.52 10.76
N ASN A 256 -3.53 25.27 10.35
CA ASN A 256 -3.63 24.10 11.23
C ASN A 256 -2.32 23.33 11.35
N SER A 257 -1.23 23.81 10.74
CA SER A 257 0.05 23.14 10.71
C SER A 257 0.68 23.05 12.11
N GLY A 258 0.89 21.82 12.59
CA GLY A 258 1.63 21.53 13.84
C GLY A 258 0.80 21.53 15.12
N ARG A 259 -0.52 21.49 15.04
CA ARG A 259 -1.40 21.31 16.20
C ARG A 259 -2.12 19.98 16.10
N THR A 260 -1.93 19.11 17.09
CA THR A 260 -2.80 17.96 17.29
C THR A 260 -4.18 18.48 17.70
N MET A 261 -5.07 18.65 16.74
CA MET A 261 -6.42 19.14 17.00
C MET A 261 -7.40 17.97 16.92
N SER A 262 -8.23 17.83 17.93
CA SER A 262 -9.40 16.95 17.87
C SER A 262 -10.60 17.62 17.18
N VAL A 263 -10.47 18.87 16.76
CA VAL A 263 -11.53 19.65 16.12
C VAL A 263 -10.95 20.40 14.93
N ALA A 264 -11.52 20.18 13.75
CA ALA A 264 -11.19 20.87 12.52
C ALA A 264 -12.36 21.79 12.11
N PRO A 265 -12.13 23.08 11.81
CA PRO A 265 -13.15 23.96 11.26
C PRO A 265 -13.52 23.51 9.83
N LEU A 266 -14.78 23.67 9.46
CA LEU A 266 -15.28 23.48 8.11
C LEU A 266 -15.60 24.82 7.46
N ALA A 267 -15.63 24.87 6.12
CA ALA A 267 -15.76 26.12 5.37
C ALA A 267 -17.16 26.77 5.55
N ASP A 268 -18.19 25.98 5.81
CA ASP A 268 -19.56 26.43 6.07
C ASP A 268 -19.77 27.05 7.46
N GLY A 269 -18.71 27.14 8.28
CA GLY A 269 -18.77 27.60 9.67
C GLY A 269 -19.07 26.50 10.68
N GLY A 270 -19.32 25.27 10.20
CA GLY A 270 -19.39 24.07 11.04
C GLY A 270 -18.01 23.59 11.48
N ARG A 271 -17.97 22.42 12.06
CA ARG A 271 -16.71 21.79 12.48
C ARG A 271 -16.80 20.27 12.43
N MET A 272 -15.66 19.64 12.28
CA MET A 272 -15.52 18.19 12.42
C MET A 272 -14.77 17.88 13.70
N VAL A 273 -15.30 17.00 14.53
CA VAL A 273 -14.72 16.59 15.81
C VAL A 273 -14.26 15.14 15.68
N TRP A 274 -12.97 14.91 15.91
CA TRP A 274 -12.44 13.56 16.02
C TRP A 274 -12.68 13.03 17.42
N GLU A 275 -13.57 12.04 17.56
CA GLU A 275 -13.76 11.28 18.79
C GLU A 275 -12.56 10.35 19.00
N GLN A 276 -11.52 10.84 19.66
CA GLN A 276 -10.44 9.99 20.09
C GLN A 276 -10.90 9.10 21.24
N ASP A 277 -11.01 7.78 20.99
CA ASP A 277 -10.88 6.83 22.07
C ASP A 277 -9.47 7.02 22.67
N ARG A 278 -9.36 7.01 24.00
CA ARG A 278 -8.11 7.25 24.73
C ARG A 278 -7.02 6.20 24.47
N GLU A 279 -7.24 5.28 23.53
CA GLU A 279 -6.28 4.26 23.16
C GLU A 279 -5.29 4.84 22.13
N ASP A 280 -4.01 4.71 22.44
CA ASP A 280 -2.92 5.08 21.54
C ASP A 280 -3.04 4.27 20.24
N LEU A 281 -3.01 4.93 19.10
CA LEU A 281 -2.95 4.27 17.80
C LEU A 281 -1.64 3.49 17.69
N LYS A 282 -1.73 2.22 17.25
CA LYS A 282 -0.56 1.34 17.11
C LYS A 282 -0.45 0.76 15.71
N ALA A 283 0.77 0.70 15.20
CA ALA A 283 1.04 0.09 13.91
C ALA A 283 0.67 -1.40 13.90
N GLY A 284 0.02 -1.84 12.80
CA GLY A 284 -0.41 -3.22 12.63
C GLY A 284 -1.66 -3.61 13.42
N GLN A 285 -2.30 -2.69 14.14
CA GLN A 285 -3.59 -2.90 14.81
C GLN A 285 -4.68 -2.10 14.10
N VAL A 286 -5.87 -2.69 13.97
CA VAL A 286 -7.03 -1.99 13.41
C VAL A 286 -7.62 -1.11 14.49
N SER A 287 -7.82 0.16 14.16
CA SER A 287 -8.50 1.16 14.98
C SER A 287 -9.71 1.72 14.23
N TRP A 288 -10.74 2.11 14.96
CA TRP A 288 -11.90 2.79 14.41
C TRP A 288 -11.75 4.29 14.64
N LEU A 289 -11.49 5.05 13.58
CA LEU A 289 -11.40 6.50 13.65
C LEU A 289 -12.80 7.07 13.46
N ARG A 290 -13.33 7.70 14.53
CA ARG A 290 -14.71 8.23 14.56
C ARG A 290 -14.70 9.73 14.54
N PHE A 291 -15.54 10.30 13.68
CA PHE A 291 -15.69 11.74 13.54
C PHE A 291 -17.13 12.14 13.65
N ILE A 292 -17.40 13.29 14.29
CA ILE A 292 -18.70 13.92 14.31
C ILE A 292 -18.61 15.23 13.54
N VAL A 293 -19.50 15.40 12.58
CA VAL A 293 -19.71 16.67 11.89
C VAL A 293 -20.76 17.44 12.69
N GLU A 294 -20.44 18.66 13.04
CA GLU A 294 -21.32 19.57 13.77
C GLU A 294 -21.56 20.85 12.95
N ASP A 295 -22.76 21.37 13.05
CA ASP A 295 -23.15 22.65 12.44
C ASP A 295 -22.51 23.86 13.17
N ALA A 296 -22.83 25.06 12.72
CA ALA A 296 -22.33 26.30 13.33
C ALA A 296 -22.79 26.49 14.78
N GLU A 297 -23.92 25.87 15.18
CA GLU A 297 -24.46 25.86 16.55
C GLU A 297 -23.89 24.74 17.41
N GLN A 298 -22.89 23.99 16.89
CA GLN A 298 -22.21 22.86 17.55
C GLN A 298 -23.16 21.68 17.86
N LYS A 299 -24.17 21.46 17.05
CA LYS A 299 -25.02 20.29 17.09
C LYS A 299 -24.59 19.31 16.01
N PRO A 300 -24.78 17.99 16.24
CA PRO A 300 -24.53 17.02 15.18
C PRO A 300 -25.32 17.37 13.92
N ALA A 301 -24.63 17.45 12.79
CA ALA A 301 -25.24 17.74 11.49
C ALA A 301 -26.20 16.60 11.09
N ASP A 302 -27.35 16.95 10.54
CA ASP A 302 -28.35 16.00 10.03
C ASP A 302 -28.57 16.16 8.51
N ASP A 303 -27.71 16.95 7.87
CA ASP A 303 -27.77 17.39 6.48
C ASP A 303 -26.64 16.84 5.60
N LEU A 304 -25.94 15.79 6.06
CA LEU A 304 -24.93 15.15 5.25
C LEU A 304 -25.54 14.54 3.98
N GLU A 305 -24.91 14.83 2.86
CA GLU A 305 -25.23 14.29 1.56
C GLU A 305 -24.31 13.11 1.23
N PRO A 306 -24.77 12.13 0.43
CA PRO A 306 -23.87 11.11 -0.08
C PRO A 306 -22.71 11.73 -0.90
N TYR A 307 -21.48 11.51 -0.46
CA TYR A 307 -20.29 11.87 -1.20
C TYR A 307 -19.79 10.63 -1.93
N MET A 308 -19.89 10.65 -3.26
CA MET A 308 -19.59 9.49 -4.11
C MET A 308 -20.30 8.19 -3.63
N GLY A 309 -21.56 8.33 -3.21
CA GLY A 309 -22.39 7.21 -2.73
C GLY A 309 -22.10 6.74 -1.30
N MET A 310 -21.27 7.42 -0.53
CA MET A 310 -20.92 7.11 0.85
C MET A 310 -21.12 8.29 1.80
N ALA A 311 -21.06 8.04 3.11
CA ALA A 311 -21.16 9.10 4.12
C ALA A 311 -19.96 10.07 4.09
N GLY A 312 -18.82 9.63 3.58
CA GLY A 312 -17.62 10.42 3.45
C GLY A 312 -16.44 9.57 3.02
N HIS A 313 -15.31 10.22 2.77
CA HIS A 313 -14.03 9.62 2.40
C HIS A 313 -12.93 10.14 3.31
N ALA A 314 -11.83 9.44 3.40
CA ALA A 314 -10.68 9.90 4.17
C ALA A 314 -9.36 9.47 3.52
N GLU A 315 -8.36 10.35 3.55
CA GLU A 315 -7.01 10.03 3.13
C GLU A 315 -6.05 10.17 4.31
N PHE A 316 -5.31 9.09 4.57
CA PHE A 316 -4.33 9.03 5.64
C PHE A 316 -2.92 9.01 5.05
N VAL A 317 -2.15 10.02 5.36
CA VAL A 317 -0.84 10.25 4.75
C VAL A 317 0.23 10.35 5.83
N ARG A 318 1.24 9.49 5.77
CA ARG A 318 2.39 9.59 6.67
C ARG A 318 3.23 10.81 6.33
N SER A 319 3.83 11.44 7.33
CA SER A 319 4.57 12.70 7.17
C SER A 319 5.72 12.65 6.17
N ASP A 320 6.29 11.47 5.91
CA ASP A 320 7.32 11.24 4.90
C ASP A 320 6.77 10.72 3.55
N PHE A 321 5.44 10.69 3.39
CA PHE A 321 4.75 10.19 2.21
C PHE A 321 5.02 8.71 1.87
N SER A 322 5.58 7.93 2.78
CA SER A 322 5.82 6.50 2.58
C SER A 322 4.55 5.66 2.69
N VAL A 323 3.50 6.21 3.31
CA VAL A 323 2.16 5.63 3.40
C VAL A 323 1.17 6.67 2.91
N PHE A 324 0.35 6.24 1.96
CA PHE A 324 -0.88 6.91 1.52
C PHE A 324 -1.99 5.85 1.52
N ALA A 325 -3.15 6.21 2.01
CA ALA A 325 -4.30 5.33 2.03
C ALA A 325 -5.58 6.13 1.82
N HIS A 326 -6.36 5.72 0.84
CA HIS A 326 -7.72 6.21 0.57
C HIS A 326 -8.69 5.27 1.28
N ILE A 327 -9.49 5.81 2.19
CA ILE A 327 -10.28 5.03 3.15
C ILE A 327 -11.77 5.40 3.05
N HIS A 328 -12.58 4.35 3.08
CA HIS A 328 -14.04 4.44 3.10
C HIS A 328 -14.60 4.04 4.47
N PRO A 329 -15.85 4.35 4.80
CA PRO A 329 -16.51 3.82 6.01
C PRO A 329 -16.52 2.29 6.09
N ALA A 330 -16.45 1.61 4.94
CA ALA A 330 -16.32 0.15 4.83
C ALA A 330 -14.87 -0.37 4.90
N GLY A 331 -13.87 0.51 5.00
CA GLY A 331 -12.44 0.20 5.02
C GLY A 331 -11.69 0.70 3.79
N SER A 332 -10.49 0.17 3.56
CA SER A 332 -9.59 0.60 2.46
C SER A 332 -9.83 -0.14 1.13
N VAL A 333 -10.92 -0.87 1.02
CA VAL A 333 -11.27 -1.59 -0.22
C VAL A 333 -12.05 -0.65 -1.14
N PRO A 334 -11.60 -0.43 -2.39
CA PRO A 334 -12.39 0.32 -3.37
C PRO A 334 -13.75 -0.34 -3.63
N MET A 335 -14.77 0.47 -3.85
CA MET A 335 -16.13 -0.04 -4.14
C MET A 335 -16.14 -0.88 -5.41
N ALA A 336 -15.42 -0.46 -6.44
CA ALA A 336 -15.27 -1.23 -7.68
C ALA A 336 -14.70 -2.64 -7.45
N SER A 337 -13.71 -2.78 -6.58
CA SER A 337 -13.15 -4.08 -6.20
C SER A 337 -14.18 -4.95 -5.51
N LEU A 338 -14.98 -4.36 -4.61
CA LEU A 338 -16.06 -5.05 -3.92
C LEU A 338 -17.15 -5.50 -4.91
N MET A 339 -17.54 -4.65 -5.85
CA MET A 339 -18.53 -4.98 -6.88
C MET A 339 -18.07 -6.15 -7.78
N VAL A 340 -16.79 -6.18 -8.15
CA VAL A 340 -16.22 -7.32 -8.91
C VAL A 340 -16.34 -8.61 -8.09
N ALA A 341 -15.92 -8.58 -6.83
CA ALA A 341 -15.98 -9.75 -5.96
C ALA A 341 -17.42 -10.22 -5.67
N GLN A 342 -18.37 -9.30 -5.58
CA GLN A 342 -19.80 -9.62 -5.33
C GLN A 342 -20.53 -10.14 -6.56
N LYS A 343 -20.11 -9.78 -7.77
CA LYS A 343 -20.75 -10.20 -9.02
C LYS A 343 -20.87 -11.71 -9.12
N ASP A 344 -19.89 -12.44 -8.61
CA ASP A 344 -19.88 -13.91 -8.59
C ASP A 344 -20.77 -14.50 -7.47
N PHE A 345 -21.26 -13.65 -6.54
CA PHE A 345 -22.10 -14.06 -5.40
C PHE A 345 -23.60 -13.80 -5.56
N GLY A 346 -24.01 -13.07 -6.60
CA GLY A 346 -25.42 -12.90 -6.94
C GLY A 346 -26.23 -12.00 -5.97
N SER A 347 -25.60 -11.17 -5.17
CA SER A 347 -26.30 -10.21 -4.32
C SER A 347 -25.82 -8.80 -4.59
N PRO A 348 -26.58 -7.97 -5.34
CA PRO A 348 -26.29 -6.55 -5.41
C PRO A 348 -26.48 -5.93 -4.01
N MET A 349 -25.53 -5.11 -3.56
CA MET A 349 -25.82 -4.22 -2.44
C MET A 349 -26.83 -3.18 -2.91
N ASP A 350 -27.93 -3.11 -2.19
CA ASP A 350 -28.93 -2.07 -2.39
C ASP A 350 -28.42 -0.78 -1.75
N HIS A 351 -27.85 0.11 -2.55
CA HIS A 351 -27.41 1.44 -2.12
C HIS A 351 -28.58 2.42 -1.97
N SER A 352 -29.81 2.03 -2.32
CA SER A 352 -30.99 2.91 -2.32
C SER A 352 -31.57 3.21 -0.93
N SER A 353 -31.08 2.55 0.11
CA SER A 353 -31.56 2.70 1.50
C SER A 353 -30.74 3.64 2.37
N MET A 354 -29.92 4.54 1.80
CA MET A 354 -29.25 5.55 2.61
C MET A 354 -30.25 6.59 3.09
N HIS A 355 -30.74 6.40 4.32
CA HIS A 355 -31.41 7.43 5.10
C HIS A 355 -30.50 8.66 5.24
N PRO A 356 -31.05 9.86 5.58
CA PRO A 356 -30.24 11.02 5.91
C PRO A 356 -29.10 10.61 6.81
N LEU A 357 -27.88 10.89 6.36
CA LEU A 357 -26.67 10.43 7.04
C LEU A 357 -26.53 11.26 8.30
N ALA A 358 -26.63 10.63 9.46
CA ALA A 358 -26.31 11.29 10.72
C ALA A 358 -24.85 11.79 10.65
N GLY A 359 -24.56 12.95 11.23
CA GLY A 359 -23.24 13.58 11.23
C GLY A 359 -22.10 12.77 11.87
N LYS A 360 -22.20 11.43 11.84
CA LYS A 360 -21.22 10.51 12.42
C LYS A 360 -20.58 9.67 11.34
N LEU A 361 -19.26 9.70 11.32
CA LEU A 361 -18.41 8.95 10.39
C LEU A 361 -17.53 7.99 11.17
N SER A 362 -17.22 6.85 10.59
CA SER A 362 -16.30 5.89 11.19
C SER A 362 -15.50 5.19 10.12
N PHE A 363 -14.17 5.22 10.26
CA PHE A 363 -13.24 4.65 9.31
C PHE A 363 -12.37 3.59 10.00
N PRO A 364 -12.52 2.30 9.66
CA PRO A 364 -11.65 1.25 10.17
C PRO A 364 -10.33 1.26 9.41
N TYR A 365 -9.22 1.43 10.13
CA TYR A 365 -7.91 1.38 9.50
C TYR A 365 -6.83 0.80 10.42
N GLY A 366 -5.92 0.01 9.83
CA GLY A 366 -4.72 -0.48 10.49
C GLY A 366 -3.49 0.19 9.90
N PHE A 367 -2.93 1.15 10.60
CA PHE A 367 -1.73 1.86 10.15
C PHE A 367 -0.57 0.87 9.95
N PRO A 368 0.05 0.81 8.75
CA PRO A 368 1.07 -0.21 8.49
C PRO A 368 2.43 0.10 9.13
N GLN A 369 2.67 1.34 9.52
CA GLN A 369 3.94 1.81 10.05
C GLN A 369 3.71 2.82 11.17
N PRO A 370 4.60 2.87 12.20
CA PRO A 370 4.56 3.92 13.21
C PRO A 370 5.03 5.26 12.64
N GLY A 371 4.66 6.36 13.30
CA GLY A 371 5.06 7.72 12.95
C GLY A 371 3.90 8.70 12.92
N ASP A 372 4.15 9.89 12.39
CA ASP A 372 3.16 10.95 12.32
C ASP A 372 2.42 10.87 10.99
N TYR A 373 1.10 11.05 11.05
CA TYR A 373 0.18 11.01 9.93
C TYR A 373 -0.68 12.26 9.92
N ARG A 374 -1.01 12.72 8.71
CA ARG A 374 -2.07 13.71 8.49
C ARG A 374 -3.27 13.00 7.89
N LEU A 375 -4.44 13.30 8.45
CA LEU A 375 -5.73 12.73 8.07
C LEU A 375 -6.57 13.82 7.42
N PHE A 376 -7.00 13.61 6.20
CA PHE A 376 -7.97 14.45 5.51
C PHE A 376 -9.28 13.68 5.49
N VAL A 377 -10.34 14.24 6.08
CA VAL A 377 -11.64 13.58 6.19
C VAL A 377 -12.68 14.44 5.48
N GLN A 378 -13.34 13.86 4.49
CA GLN A 378 -14.20 14.54 3.55
C GLN A 378 -15.66 14.15 3.73
N VAL A 379 -16.54 15.12 3.72
CA VAL A 379 -18.00 14.98 3.75
C VAL A 379 -18.62 15.94 2.75
N LYS A 380 -19.83 15.66 2.30
CA LYS A 380 -20.60 16.55 1.42
C LYS A 380 -21.78 17.14 2.16
N ARG A 381 -21.91 18.47 2.09
CA ARG A 381 -23.03 19.23 2.66
C ARG A 381 -23.35 20.40 1.73
N HIS A 382 -24.63 20.70 1.58
CA HIS A 382 -25.11 21.83 0.75
C HIS A 382 -24.55 21.82 -0.69
N GLY A 383 -24.30 20.62 -1.25
CA GLY A 383 -23.72 20.43 -2.57
C GLY A 383 -22.20 20.60 -2.65
N GLU A 384 -21.53 20.98 -1.58
CA GLU A 384 -20.08 21.18 -1.51
C GLU A 384 -19.39 20.11 -0.66
N VAL A 385 -18.15 19.79 -1.01
CA VAL A 385 -17.33 18.85 -0.25
C VAL A 385 -16.45 19.60 0.73
N GLU A 386 -16.60 19.26 1.99
CA GLU A 386 -15.86 19.87 3.09
C GLU A 386 -14.80 18.89 3.64
N THR A 387 -13.65 19.40 4.01
CA THR A 387 -12.52 18.59 4.49
C THR A 387 -12.06 19.01 5.86
N GLY A 388 -12.20 18.11 6.83
CA GLY A 388 -11.57 18.24 8.15
C GLY A 388 -10.14 17.68 8.11
N VAL A 389 -9.18 18.41 8.72
CA VAL A 389 -7.76 18.02 8.73
C VAL A 389 -7.28 17.78 10.16
N PHE A 390 -6.67 16.62 10.38
CA PHE A 390 -6.20 16.18 11.68
C PHE A 390 -4.78 15.62 11.60
N ASP A 391 -4.05 15.70 12.70
CA ASP A 391 -2.74 15.08 12.85
C ASP A 391 -2.81 13.95 13.89
N ALA A 392 -2.26 12.80 13.56
CA ALA A 392 -2.26 11.59 14.37
C ALA A 392 -0.84 11.07 14.59
N HIS A 393 -0.54 10.61 15.80
CA HIS A 393 0.68 9.89 16.10
C HIS A 393 0.37 8.39 16.27
N VAL A 394 1.10 7.55 15.55
CA VAL A 394 0.96 6.08 15.59
C VAL A 394 2.21 5.49 16.24
N GLY A 395 2.03 4.81 17.37
CA GLY A 395 3.09 4.11 18.11
C GLY A 395 3.46 2.76 17.48
N ASN A 396 4.47 2.09 18.06
CA ASN A 396 4.91 0.74 17.69
C ASN A 396 3.96 -0.34 18.19
#